data_dd60df5671db7d276c93c754bd4a750c
#
_entry.id   dd60df5671db7d276c93c754bd4a750c
#
_cell.length_a   1.000
_cell.length_b   1.000
_cell.length_c   1.000
_cell.angle_alpha   90.00
_cell.angle_beta   90.00
_cell.angle_gamma   90.00
#
_symmetry.space_group_name_H-M   'P 1'
#
loop_
_entity.id
_entity.type
_entity.pdbx_description
1 polymer ?
#
loop_
_entity_poly.entity_id
_entity_poly.type
_entity_poly.pdbx_seq_one_letter_code
_entity_poly.pdbx_strand_id
1 'polypeptide(L)'
;MTRALVAACAAAAVCVSAPTVLAAPTPYSPETREAWVNPMARAGESGDLRIDVTRAPDTIRAGEEMRLVLTVSNSSDEAVSDLFIGARRGDPTWTVEEARRVLALDTGAYPWAGPGLELPGELGPGERREVTLVLPPEFLPEGTFPLLLQMGETTERMLVTVTPAPTAGGEDVTAPQVPGLTVLLPLTAPVDIVPGETGRAAEETPLILQTEQLAGQLAPGGRLSGLLDVYATEQRGTCLAVDPALVDTVARMTAGYTVAGERPSLTKKTQRLRDSWFSDDEPDPGVPGRGAADAAAWLERLQGAGCVVPLPWADADVNAVAATEDEWLFREATARGPQLLAEELGVTPVGNVVVPPSGYVTEQAASALGWADQTVSVEESWEAAVAELTPQPTGVGDTSLEATDIPDRSGAPAPSSPVRVLVAGNSVWGVPREDNHALLAPGVTAVTYSPALGSLLAATGPVPRTTGYSHPDWRFDYRLDSPAARAVTAASAV
;
A
#
# COMPACT_ATOMS: atom_id res chain seq x y z
N MET A 1 -35.40 14.71 54.10
CA MET A 1 -35.10 13.48 53.30
C MET A 1 -35.39 13.62 51.81
N THR A 2 -36.11 14.63 51.33
CA THR A 2 -36.48 14.80 49.90
C THR A 2 -35.48 15.51 49.01
N ARG A 3 -34.50 16.21 49.56
CA ARG A 3 -33.48 16.92 48.77
C ARG A 3 -32.26 16.07 48.39
N ALA A 4 -32.03 14.98 49.10
CA ALA A 4 -30.91 14.06 48.79
C ALA A 4 -31.24 13.08 47.63
N LEU A 5 -32.53 12.77 47.42
CA LEU A 5 -32.97 11.88 46.34
C LEU A 5 -32.94 12.56 44.97
N VAL A 6 -33.17 13.88 44.90
CA VAL A 6 -33.14 14.63 43.63
C VAL A 6 -31.70 14.83 43.14
N ALA A 7 -30.76 14.98 44.07
CA ALA A 7 -29.34 15.09 43.70
C ALA A 7 -28.75 13.74 43.16
N ALA A 8 -29.22 12.63 43.72
CA ALA A 8 -28.78 11.31 43.28
C ALA A 8 -29.33 10.94 41.87
N CYS A 9 -30.55 11.34 41.54
CA CYS A 9 -31.12 11.13 40.21
C CYS A 9 -30.50 12.03 39.12
N ALA A 10 -30.06 13.26 39.48
CA ALA A 10 -29.37 14.15 38.54
C ALA A 10 -27.94 13.68 38.26
N ALA A 11 -27.25 13.07 39.22
CA ALA A 11 -25.90 12.48 38.99
C ALA A 11 -25.95 11.20 38.17
N ALA A 12 -27.00 10.40 38.27
CA ALA A 12 -27.20 9.19 37.47
C ALA A 12 -27.58 9.50 36.00
N ALA A 13 -28.27 10.63 35.75
CA ALA A 13 -28.65 11.00 34.37
C ALA A 13 -27.50 11.58 33.54
N VAL A 14 -26.45 12.12 34.20
CA VAL A 14 -25.24 12.65 33.51
C VAL A 14 -24.28 11.50 33.10
N CYS A 15 -24.35 10.33 33.72
CA CYS A 15 -23.52 9.18 33.36
C CYS A 15 -24.01 8.37 32.14
N VAL A 16 -25.22 8.65 31.64
CA VAL A 16 -25.81 7.88 30.51
C VAL A 16 -25.64 8.56 29.15
N SER A 17 -25.15 9.80 29.13
CA SER A 17 -24.92 10.54 27.87
C SER A 17 -23.43 10.83 27.59
N ALA A 18 -22.53 9.93 28.00
CA ALA A 18 -21.23 9.88 27.32
C ALA A 18 -21.54 9.48 25.87
N PRO A 19 -21.16 10.30 24.85
CA PRO A 19 -21.21 9.83 23.50
C PRO A 19 -20.41 8.52 23.50
N THR A 20 -21.06 7.43 23.12
CA THR A 20 -20.34 6.24 22.70
C THR A 20 -19.45 6.73 21.58
N VAL A 21 -18.17 7.01 21.89
CA VAL A 21 -17.14 7.10 20.88
C VAL A 21 -17.26 5.77 20.17
N LEU A 22 -17.85 5.80 18.99
CA LEU A 22 -17.81 4.67 18.08
C LEU A 22 -16.31 4.44 17.88
N ALA A 23 -15.77 3.46 18.56
CA ALA A 23 -14.42 3.04 18.34
C ALA A 23 -14.27 2.86 16.83
N ALA A 24 -13.18 3.37 16.30
CA ALA A 24 -12.81 3.11 14.89
C ALA A 24 -13.09 1.62 14.61
N PRO A 25 -13.65 1.29 13.43
CA PRO A 25 -14.05 -0.07 13.13
C PRO A 25 -12.86 -0.99 13.36
N THR A 26 -12.93 -1.75 14.43
CA THR A 26 -12.00 -2.85 14.60
C THR A 26 -12.29 -3.84 13.50
N PRO A 27 -11.28 -4.39 12.85
CA PRO A 27 -11.48 -5.40 11.82
C PRO A 27 -11.99 -6.69 12.47
N TYR A 28 -13.29 -6.72 12.75
CA TYR A 28 -13.97 -7.90 13.29
C TYR A 28 -14.38 -8.89 12.21
N SER A 29 -14.04 -8.64 10.94
CA SER A 29 -14.29 -9.70 9.95
C SER A 29 -13.38 -10.90 10.32
N PRO A 30 -13.91 -12.12 10.33
CA PRO A 30 -13.10 -13.31 10.56
C PRO A 30 -11.88 -13.36 9.65
N GLU A 31 -12.04 -13.02 8.37
CA GLU A 31 -10.99 -12.95 7.37
C GLU A 31 -9.83 -12.03 7.78
N THR A 32 -10.13 -10.81 8.25
CA THR A 32 -9.08 -9.88 8.65
C THR A 32 -8.38 -10.34 9.92
N ARG A 33 -9.12 -10.94 10.86
CA ARG A 33 -8.56 -11.49 12.09
C ARG A 33 -7.60 -12.65 11.80
N GLU A 34 -8.00 -13.56 10.93
CA GLU A 34 -7.19 -14.72 10.57
C GLU A 34 -5.95 -14.36 9.75
N ALA A 35 -6.02 -13.27 8.96
CA ALA A 35 -4.85 -12.75 8.27
C ALA A 35 -3.72 -12.31 9.24
N TRP A 36 -4.04 -12.02 10.49
CA TRP A 36 -3.07 -11.62 11.52
C TRP A 36 -2.62 -12.76 12.43
N VAL A 37 -3.26 -13.91 12.35
CA VAL A 37 -2.83 -15.08 13.12
C VAL A 37 -1.54 -15.62 12.52
N ASN A 38 -0.54 -15.82 13.39
CA ASN A 38 0.71 -16.46 12.97
C ASN A 38 0.42 -17.88 12.50
N PRO A 39 0.75 -18.24 11.26
CA PRO A 39 0.68 -19.61 10.82
C PRO A 39 1.71 -20.45 11.61
N MET A 40 1.27 -21.55 12.17
CA MET A 40 2.15 -22.48 12.91
C MET A 40 2.98 -23.35 11.95
N ALA A 41 3.55 -22.77 10.91
CA ALA A 41 4.46 -23.48 10.02
C ALA A 41 5.69 -23.89 10.81
N ARG A 42 5.93 -25.17 10.91
CA ARG A 42 7.09 -25.70 11.60
C ARG A 42 8.29 -25.72 10.66
N ALA A 43 9.44 -25.39 11.21
CA ALA A 43 10.70 -25.48 10.50
C ALA A 43 11.12 -26.94 10.32
N GLY A 44 10.69 -27.60 9.26
CA GLY A 44 11.44 -28.70 8.67
C GLY A 44 12.44 -28.20 7.63
N GLU A 45 12.69 -26.90 7.63
CA GLU A 45 13.19 -26.16 6.47
C GLU A 45 14.59 -25.57 6.68
N SER A 46 15.21 -25.90 7.77
CA SER A 46 16.62 -25.57 8.03
C SER A 46 17.60 -26.66 7.59
N GLY A 47 17.12 -27.61 6.80
CA GLY A 47 17.97 -28.65 6.23
C GLY A 47 18.90 -28.13 5.14
N ASP A 48 19.98 -28.85 4.93
CA ASP A 48 20.94 -28.55 3.86
C ASP A 48 20.38 -28.78 2.46
N LEU A 49 19.27 -29.51 2.36
CA LEU A 49 18.51 -29.73 1.14
C LEU A 49 17.33 -28.78 1.06
N ARG A 50 17.08 -28.21 -0.13
CA ARG A 50 15.94 -27.34 -0.42
C ARG A 50 15.24 -27.73 -1.70
N ILE A 51 13.93 -27.51 -1.71
CA ILE A 51 13.09 -27.55 -2.91
C ILE A 51 12.50 -26.14 -3.06
N ASP A 52 12.68 -25.55 -4.22
CA ASP A 52 12.05 -24.28 -4.58
C ASP A 52 11.19 -24.52 -5.83
N VAL A 53 9.93 -24.07 -5.83
CA VAL A 53 9.08 -24.08 -7.01
C VAL A 53 9.48 -22.90 -7.89
N THR A 54 10.18 -23.19 -8.98
CA THR A 54 10.69 -22.16 -9.90
C THR A 54 9.65 -21.73 -10.91
N ARG A 55 8.77 -22.67 -11.33
CA ARG A 55 7.67 -22.39 -12.23
C ARG A 55 6.51 -23.37 -11.98
N ALA A 56 5.33 -22.81 -11.80
CA ALA A 56 4.08 -23.55 -11.67
C ALA A 56 2.95 -22.75 -12.33
N PRO A 57 1.95 -23.37 -12.92
CA PRO A 57 0.71 -22.67 -13.23
C PRO A 57 -0.11 -22.48 -11.96
N ASP A 58 -0.60 -21.26 -11.72
CA ASP A 58 -1.46 -20.96 -10.57
C ASP A 58 -2.87 -21.55 -10.77
N THR A 59 -3.29 -21.65 -12.03
CA THR A 59 -4.61 -22.17 -12.43
C THR A 59 -4.45 -23.14 -13.59
N ILE A 60 -5.12 -24.28 -13.48
CA ILE A 60 -5.25 -25.27 -14.54
C ILE A 60 -6.73 -25.61 -14.80
N ARG A 61 -7.05 -26.25 -15.90
CA ARG A 61 -8.40 -26.75 -16.18
C ARG A 61 -8.54 -28.21 -15.75
N ALA A 62 -9.71 -28.56 -15.32
CA ALA A 62 -10.03 -29.95 -15.01
C ALA A 62 -9.78 -30.84 -16.23
N GLY A 63 -9.05 -31.92 -16.01
CA GLY A 63 -8.58 -32.82 -17.08
C GLY A 63 -7.23 -32.49 -17.67
N GLU A 64 -6.59 -31.39 -17.29
CA GLU A 64 -5.21 -31.06 -17.70
C GLU A 64 -4.19 -31.58 -16.68
N GLU A 65 -3.00 -31.96 -17.15
CA GLU A 65 -1.86 -32.27 -16.28
C GLU A 65 -1.19 -30.99 -15.82
N MET A 66 -0.74 -30.96 -14.58
CA MET A 66 0.04 -29.86 -14.02
C MET A 66 1.54 -30.18 -14.07
N ARG A 67 2.33 -29.25 -14.61
CA ARG A 67 3.79 -29.37 -14.67
C ARG A 67 4.42 -28.38 -13.73
N LEU A 68 5.15 -28.90 -12.74
CA LEU A 68 5.92 -28.12 -11.78
C LEU A 68 7.40 -28.18 -12.15
N VAL A 69 8.03 -27.03 -12.33
CA VAL A 69 9.48 -26.94 -12.45
C VAL A 69 10.04 -26.60 -11.08
N LEU A 70 10.87 -27.47 -10.57
CA LEU A 70 11.44 -27.39 -9.23
C LEU A 70 12.96 -27.24 -9.32
N THR A 71 13.52 -26.41 -8.47
CA THR A 71 14.96 -26.37 -8.23
C THR A 71 15.26 -27.06 -6.92
N VAL A 72 16.05 -28.14 -6.98
CA VAL A 72 16.58 -28.83 -5.81
C VAL A 72 18.00 -28.35 -5.58
N SER A 73 18.32 -27.99 -4.36
CA SER A 73 19.67 -27.52 -3.97
C SER A 73 20.19 -28.24 -2.74
N ASN A 74 21.49 -28.53 -2.74
CA ASN A 74 22.22 -29.08 -1.62
C ASN A 74 23.24 -28.04 -1.13
N SER A 75 23.05 -27.51 0.07
CA SER A 75 23.95 -26.54 0.71
C SER A 75 24.92 -27.20 1.70
N SER A 76 24.87 -28.54 1.85
CA SER A 76 25.80 -29.28 2.70
C SER A 76 27.16 -29.47 2.06
N ASP A 77 28.13 -29.96 2.88
CA ASP A 77 29.47 -30.33 2.44
C ASP A 77 29.55 -31.77 1.86
N GLU A 78 28.45 -32.52 1.89
CA GLU A 78 28.37 -33.91 1.44
C GLU A 78 27.44 -34.09 0.25
N ALA A 79 27.75 -35.02 -0.64
CA ALA A 79 26.87 -35.44 -1.70
C ALA A 79 25.72 -36.29 -1.16
N VAL A 80 24.51 -36.08 -1.66
CA VAL A 80 23.31 -36.80 -1.23
C VAL A 80 22.74 -37.60 -2.41
N SER A 81 22.51 -38.90 -2.19
CA SER A 81 21.91 -39.81 -3.18
C SER A 81 20.49 -40.22 -2.81
N ASP A 82 19.83 -40.93 -3.69
CA ASP A 82 18.51 -41.54 -3.49
C ASP A 82 17.43 -40.53 -3.09
N LEU A 83 17.48 -39.34 -3.68
CA LEU A 83 16.50 -38.29 -3.43
C LEU A 83 15.19 -38.58 -4.15
N PHE A 84 14.10 -38.50 -3.41
CA PHE A 84 12.74 -38.67 -3.93
C PHE A 84 11.88 -37.46 -3.52
N ILE A 85 11.23 -36.85 -4.51
CA ILE A 85 10.26 -35.77 -4.29
C ILE A 85 8.87 -36.35 -4.43
N GLY A 86 8.08 -36.37 -3.37
CA GLY A 86 6.68 -36.79 -3.37
C GLY A 86 5.73 -35.58 -3.35
N ALA A 87 4.66 -35.65 -4.09
CA ALA A 87 3.56 -34.68 -4.01
C ALA A 87 2.44 -35.22 -3.13
N ARG A 88 1.85 -34.33 -2.34
CA ARG A 88 0.65 -34.60 -1.55
C ARG A 88 -0.34 -33.45 -1.71
N ARG A 89 -1.63 -33.73 -1.62
CA ARG A 89 -2.70 -32.76 -1.72
C ARG A 89 -3.54 -32.77 -0.43
N GLY A 90 -3.90 -31.60 0.05
CA GLY A 90 -4.93 -31.43 1.09
C GLY A 90 -6.34 -31.53 0.51
N ASP A 91 -7.33 -31.34 1.39
CA ASP A 91 -8.72 -31.17 0.98
C ASP A 91 -8.93 -29.79 0.35
N PRO A 92 -9.98 -29.62 -0.47
CA PRO A 92 -10.27 -28.32 -1.08
C PRO A 92 -10.51 -27.25 -0.03
N THR A 93 -10.03 -26.04 -0.28
CA THR A 93 -10.21 -24.87 0.58
C THR A 93 -11.08 -23.84 -0.13
N TRP A 94 -11.97 -23.21 0.65
CA TRP A 94 -12.96 -22.25 0.14
C TRP A 94 -12.71 -20.83 0.61
N THR A 95 -11.83 -20.66 1.60
CA THR A 95 -11.49 -19.36 2.16
C THR A 95 -9.96 -19.24 2.29
N VAL A 96 -9.48 -17.99 2.25
CA VAL A 96 -8.06 -17.68 2.51
C VAL A 96 -7.61 -18.21 3.88
N GLU A 97 -8.50 -18.14 4.85
CA GLU A 97 -8.30 -18.61 6.22
C GLU A 97 -8.05 -20.13 6.30
N GLU A 98 -8.87 -20.91 5.60
CA GLU A 98 -8.69 -22.37 5.52
C GLU A 98 -7.39 -22.73 4.80
N ALA A 99 -7.13 -22.09 3.65
CA ALA A 99 -5.90 -22.30 2.90
C ALA A 99 -4.68 -22.03 3.76
N ARG A 100 -4.65 -20.88 4.43
CA ARG A 100 -3.54 -20.47 5.32
C ARG A 100 -3.36 -21.45 6.48
N ARG A 101 -4.43 -21.91 7.07
CA ARG A 101 -4.37 -22.91 8.15
C ARG A 101 -3.78 -24.22 7.68
N VAL A 102 -4.26 -24.74 6.55
CA VAL A 102 -3.77 -26.03 6.03
C VAL A 102 -2.33 -25.93 5.58
N LEU A 103 -1.94 -24.86 4.89
CA LEU A 103 -0.55 -24.62 4.47
C LEU A 103 0.40 -24.58 5.67
N ALA A 104 -0.05 -24.19 6.86
CA ALA A 104 0.77 -24.15 8.08
C ALA A 104 0.89 -25.50 8.79
N LEU A 105 0.12 -26.52 8.41
CA LEU A 105 0.07 -27.81 9.09
C LEU A 105 1.09 -28.80 8.51
N ASP A 106 1.35 -29.86 9.30
CA ASP A 106 2.25 -30.96 8.93
C ASP A 106 1.63 -31.86 7.83
N THR A 107 2.42 -32.79 7.34
CA THR A 107 2.09 -33.76 6.28
C THR A 107 0.75 -34.48 6.50
N GLY A 108 0.33 -34.64 7.76
CA GLY A 108 -0.97 -35.26 8.11
C GLY A 108 -2.19 -34.50 7.62
N ALA A 109 -2.06 -33.20 7.33
CA ALA A 109 -3.13 -32.37 6.74
C ALA A 109 -3.26 -32.57 5.22
N TYR A 110 -2.37 -33.35 4.61
CA TYR A 110 -2.33 -33.64 3.18
C TYR A 110 -2.54 -35.16 2.95
N PRO A 111 -3.76 -35.65 3.16
CA PRO A 111 -4.03 -37.09 3.13
C PRO A 111 -3.89 -37.75 1.78
N TRP A 112 -4.01 -36.98 0.70
CA TRP A 112 -4.00 -37.50 -0.66
C TRP A 112 -2.58 -37.56 -1.22
N ALA A 113 -2.01 -38.77 -1.30
CA ALA A 113 -0.72 -38.97 -1.91
C ALA A 113 -0.84 -38.93 -3.44
N GLY A 114 0.06 -38.21 -4.07
CA GLY A 114 0.19 -38.08 -5.52
C GLY A 114 1.43 -38.77 -6.06
N PRO A 115 1.78 -38.46 -7.30
CA PRO A 115 3.00 -38.96 -7.91
C PRO A 115 4.26 -38.42 -7.24
N GLY A 116 5.37 -39.10 -7.49
CA GLY A 116 6.66 -38.64 -7.07
C GLY A 116 7.69 -38.73 -8.18
N LEU A 117 8.83 -38.14 -7.95
CA LEU A 117 9.97 -38.12 -8.86
C LEU A 117 11.23 -38.55 -8.12
N GLU A 118 11.90 -39.60 -8.64
CA GLU A 118 13.24 -39.94 -8.19
C GLU A 118 14.26 -39.05 -8.90
N LEU A 119 15.17 -38.45 -8.16
CA LEU A 119 16.28 -37.70 -8.73
C LEU A 119 17.39 -38.68 -9.13
N PRO A 120 17.76 -38.75 -10.42
CA PRO A 120 18.82 -39.64 -10.85
C PRO A 120 20.20 -39.19 -10.38
N GLY A 121 20.97 -40.08 -9.79
CA GLY A 121 22.33 -39.87 -9.37
C GLY A 121 22.45 -39.09 -8.03
N GLU A 122 23.65 -38.60 -7.78
CA GLU A 122 23.94 -37.82 -6.55
C GLU A 122 23.79 -36.34 -6.82
N LEU A 123 23.39 -35.58 -5.77
CA LEU A 123 23.40 -34.14 -5.72
C LEU A 123 24.61 -33.68 -4.90
N GLY A 124 25.63 -33.16 -5.57
CA GLY A 124 26.90 -32.78 -4.94
C GLY A 124 26.77 -31.56 -4.02
N PRO A 125 27.83 -31.27 -3.21
CA PRO A 125 27.92 -30.08 -2.38
C PRO A 125 27.74 -28.78 -3.21
N GLY A 126 26.84 -27.91 -2.78
CA GLY A 126 26.54 -26.64 -3.48
C GLY A 126 25.83 -26.79 -4.82
N GLU A 127 25.52 -28.02 -5.24
CA GLU A 127 24.85 -28.28 -6.53
C GLU A 127 23.38 -27.82 -6.48
N ARG A 128 22.91 -27.32 -7.64
CA ARG A 128 21.51 -27.03 -7.90
C ARG A 128 21.08 -27.77 -9.17
N ARG A 129 19.90 -28.37 -9.10
CA ARG A 129 19.36 -29.16 -10.23
C ARG A 129 17.91 -28.81 -10.46
N GLU A 130 17.58 -28.46 -11.71
CA GLU A 130 16.21 -28.23 -12.12
C GLU A 130 15.59 -29.59 -12.53
N VAL A 131 14.38 -29.85 -12.05
CA VAL A 131 13.62 -31.06 -12.36
C VAL A 131 12.16 -30.70 -12.60
N THR A 132 11.46 -31.55 -13.35
CA THR A 132 10.04 -31.36 -13.65
C THR A 132 9.22 -32.48 -13.02
N LEU A 133 8.29 -32.11 -12.12
CA LEU A 133 7.29 -33.03 -11.56
C LEU A 133 5.98 -32.82 -12.30
N VAL A 134 5.38 -33.93 -12.80
CA VAL A 134 4.09 -33.91 -13.49
C VAL A 134 3.02 -34.48 -12.57
N LEU A 135 1.98 -33.71 -12.32
CA LEU A 135 0.79 -34.14 -11.59
C LEU A 135 -0.33 -34.48 -12.58
N PRO A 136 -0.85 -35.69 -12.54
CA PRO A 136 -1.88 -36.11 -13.49
C PRO A 136 -3.25 -35.54 -13.12
N PRO A 137 -4.19 -35.41 -14.07
CA PRO A 137 -5.49 -34.79 -13.86
C PRO A 137 -6.32 -35.41 -12.72
N GLU A 138 -6.25 -36.72 -12.55
CA GLU A 138 -6.99 -37.47 -11.53
C GLU A 138 -6.52 -37.13 -10.10
N PHE A 139 -5.33 -36.57 -9.96
CA PHE A 139 -4.82 -36.07 -8.68
C PHE A 139 -5.39 -34.71 -8.30
N LEU A 140 -5.81 -33.92 -9.28
CA LEU A 140 -6.26 -32.54 -9.12
C LEU A 140 -7.70 -32.36 -9.63
N PRO A 141 -8.74 -32.73 -8.84
CA PRO A 141 -10.14 -32.46 -9.17
C PRO A 141 -10.44 -30.95 -9.14
N GLU A 142 -11.63 -30.54 -9.56
CA GLU A 142 -12.08 -29.14 -9.54
C GLU A 142 -12.08 -28.57 -8.12
N GLY A 143 -11.56 -27.34 -7.97
CA GLY A 143 -11.46 -26.62 -6.71
C GLY A 143 -10.09 -26.02 -6.45
N THR A 144 -9.91 -25.37 -5.30
CA THR A 144 -8.61 -24.84 -4.84
C THR A 144 -8.02 -25.75 -3.78
N PHE A 145 -6.81 -26.22 -4.00
CA PHE A 145 -6.15 -27.22 -3.16
C PHE A 145 -4.78 -26.77 -2.67
N PRO A 146 -4.46 -26.98 -1.39
CA PRO A 146 -3.09 -26.90 -0.91
C PRO A 146 -2.31 -28.13 -1.36
N LEU A 147 -1.14 -27.90 -1.94
CA LEU A 147 -0.16 -28.91 -2.31
C LEU A 147 1.04 -28.85 -1.37
N LEU A 148 1.57 -30.01 -1.04
CA LEU A 148 2.81 -30.22 -0.32
C LEU A 148 3.76 -31.03 -1.17
N LEU A 149 4.91 -30.50 -1.47
CA LEU A 149 6.04 -31.24 -2.04
C LEU A 149 6.97 -31.62 -0.91
N GLN A 150 7.39 -32.87 -0.87
CA GLN A 150 8.22 -33.38 0.21
C GLN A 150 9.43 -34.14 -0.34
N MET A 151 10.63 -33.83 0.18
CA MET A 151 11.87 -34.53 -0.07
C MET A 151 12.60 -34.78 1.26
N GLY A 152 12.50 -35.99 1.79
CA GLY A 152 12.94 -36.27 3.15
C GLY A 152 12.16 -35.46 4.18
N GLU A 153 12.85 -34.63 4.93
CA GLU A 153 12.25 -33.71 5.90
C GLU A 153 11.93 -32.32 5.32
N THR A 154 12.46 -32.03 4.14
CA THR A 154 12.22 -30.76 3.46
C THR A 154 10.86 -30.76 2.79
N THR A 155 10.14 -29.65 2.96
CA THR A 155 8.81 -29.47 2.39
C THR A 155 8.68 -28.12 1.72
N GLU A 156 7.97 -28.09 0.59
CA GLU A 156 7.53 -26.88 -0.09
C GLU A 156 6.02 -26.91 -0.25
N ARG A 157 5.35 -25.77 -0.14
CA ARG A 157 3.89 -25.66 -0.11
C ARG A 157 3.42 -24.62 -1.08
N MET A 158 2.32 -24.92 -1.76
CA MET A 158 1.67 -23.98 -2.68
C MET A 158 0.16 -24.24 -2.75
N LEU A 159 -0.57 -23.30 -3.33
CA LEU A 159 -1.97 -23.48 -3.73
C LEU A 159 -2.05 -23.73 -5.23
N VAL A 160 -3.05 -24.48 -5.64
CA VAL A 160 -3.41 -24.65 -7.06
C VAL A 160 -4.92 -24.56 -7.21
N THR A 161 -5.38 -23.82 -8.20
CA THR A 161 -6.80 -23.73 -8.56
C THR A 161 -7.07 -24.51 -9.83
N VAL A 162 -8.03 -25.45 -9.75
CA VAL A 162 -8.51 -26.24 -10.88
C VAL A 162 -9.90 -25.75 -11.26
N THR A 163 -9.99 -25.10 -12.41
CA THR A 163 -11.26 -24.58 -12.95
C THR A 163 -12.01 -25.65 -13.74
N PRO A 164 -13.35 -25.58 -13.84
CA PRO A 164 -14.11 -26.51 -14.66
C PRO A 164 -13.63 -26.59 -16.11
N ALA A 165 -13.69 -27.78 -16.69
CA ALA A 165 -13.45 -27.96 -18.13
C ALA A 165 -14.56 -27.25 -18.91
N PRO A 166 -14.25 -26.63 -20.08
CA PRO A 166 -15.28 -26.06 -20.94
C PRO A 166 -16.24 -27.14 -21.39
N THR A 167 -17.53 -26.93 -21.15
CA THR A 167 -18.60 -27.87 -21.61
C THR A 167 -18.66 -27.86 -23.13
N ALA A 168 -18.36 -28.99 -23.77
CA ALA A 168 -18.49 -29.14 -25.19
C ALA A 168 -19.98 -29.03 -25.59
N GLY A 169 -20.38 -27.94 -26.26
CA GLY A 169 -21.71 -27.76 -26.84
C GLY A 169 -22.70 -26.89 -26.13
N GLY A 170 -22.31 -26.16 -25.07
CA GLY A 170 -23.10 -25.06 -24.53
C GLY A 170 -22.86 -23.81 -25.37
N GLU A 171 -23.95 -23.11 -25.79
CA GLU A 171 -23.88 -21.68 -26.11
C GLU A 171 -23.00 -21.01 -25.06
N ASP A 172 -22.18 -20.03 -25.47
CA ASP A 172 -21.38 -19.19 -24.56
C ASP A 172 -22.25 -18.70 -23.38
N VAL A 173 -22.46 -19.56 -22.41
CA VAL A 173 -22.79 -19.13 -21.08
C VAL A 173 -21.54 -18.36 -20.70
N THR A 174 -21.62 -17.05 -20.83
CA THR A 174 -20.58 -16.10 -20.45
C THR A 174 -19.96 -16.64 -19.18
N ALA A 175 -18.75 -17.23 -19.33
CA ALA A 175 -18.04 -17.79 -18.17
C ALA A 175 -18.10 -16.69 -17.11
N PRO A 176 -18.48 -16.97 -15.87
CA PRO A 176 -18.57 -15.95 -14.86
C PRO A 176 -17.25 -15.20 -14.94
N GLN A 177 -17.33 -13.92 -15.32
CA GLN A 177 -16.13 -13.10 -15.43
C GLN A 177 -15.53 -13.11 -14.04
N VAL A 178 -14.46 -13.88 -13.87
CA VAL A 178 -13.69 -13.82 -12.63
C VAL A 178 -13.28 -12.35 -12.47
N PRO A 179 -13.68 -11.67 -11.40
CA PRO A 179 -13.31 -10.29 -11.20
C PRO A 179 -11.80 -10.17 -11.30
N GLY A 180 -11.31 -9.27 -12.13
CA GLY A 180 -9.87 -9.03 -12.23
C GLY A 180 -9.35 -8.52 -10.87
N LEU A 181 -8.19 -9.02 -10.44
CA LEU A 181 -7.46 -8.47 -9.32
C LEU A 181 -6.60 -7.30 -9.81
N THR A 182 -6.69 -6.15 -9.15
CA THR A 182 -5.76 -5.04 -9.33
C THR A 182 -4.96 -4.84 -8.06
N VAL A 183 -3.66 -4.88 -8.17
CA VAL A 183 -2.73 -4.63 -7.05
C VAL A 183 -2.20 -3.21 -7.15
N LEU A 184 -2.30 -2.44 -6.07
CA LEU A 184 -1.67 -1.13 -5.95
C LEU A 184 -0.36 -1.27 -5.19
N LEU A 185 0.76 -0.92 -5.83
CA LEU A 185 2.08 -0.86 -5.19
C LEU A 185 2.36 0.58 -4.74
N PRO A 186 2.41 0.86 -3.43
CA PRO A 186 2.62 2.21 -2.94
C PRO A 186 4.09 2.63 -3.08
N LEU A 187 4.32 3.72 -3.79
CA LEU A 187 5.59 4.42 -3.86
C LEU A 187 5.51 5.66 -2.97
N THR A 188 5.81 5.47 -1.70
CA THR A 188 5.87 6.51 -0.67
C THR A 188 7.19 6.45 0.07
N ALA A 189 7.68 7.58 0.53
CA ALA A 189 8.83 7.66 1.43
C ALA A 189 8.71 8.93 2.28
N PRO A 190 9.21 8.94 3.51
CA PRO A 190 9.37 10.17 4.25
C PRO A 190 10.25 11.13 3.45
N VAL A 191 9.77 12.34 3.25
CA VAL A 191 10.49 13.42 2.60
C VAL A 191 10.92 14.39 3.67
N ASP A 192 12.23 14.42 3.96
CA ASP A 192 12.81 15.20 5.05
C ASP A 192 13.41 16.54 4.57
N ILE A 193 12.61 17.28 3.77
CA ILE A 193 13.01 18.62 3.31
C ILE A 193 13.14 19.56 4.50
N VAL A 194 14.25 20.28 4.56
CA VAL A 194 14.44 21.36 5.52
C VAL A 194 13.51 22.52 5.16
N PRO A 195 12.63 22.99 6.08
CA PRO A 195 11.69 24.05 5.79
C PRO A 195 12.35 25.33 5.26
N GLY A 196 11.70 25.96 4.29
CA GLY A 196 12.13 27.26 3.77
C GLY A 196 11.84 28.39 4.78
N GLU A 197 12.52 29.53 4.61
CA GLU A 197 12.16 30.75 5.31
C GLU A 197 10.82 31.29 4.77
N THR A 198 9.98 31.83 5.63
CA THR A 198 8.75 32.53 5.24
C THR A 198 9.10 33.96 4.77
N GLY A 199 8.42 34.45 3.74
CA GLY A 199 8.61 35.80 3.19
C GLY A 199 8.91 35.80 1.70
N ARG A 200 9.56 36.85 1.20
CA ARG A 200 10.00 36.91 -0.21
C ARG A 200 11.22 35.99 -0.40
N ALA A 201 10.94 34.70 -0.57
CA ALA A 201 11.97 33.74 -0.98
C ALA A 201 12.31 33.93 -2.47
N ALA A 202 13.51 33.51 -2.86
CA ALA A 202 13.83 33.37 -4.27
C ALA A 202 12.85 32.39 -4.93
N GLU A 203 12.51 32.62 -6.20
CA GLU A 203 11.55 31.78 -6.94
C GLU A 203 11.96 30.29 -6.94
N GLU A 204 13.27 30.02 -6.86
CA GLU A 204 13.80 28.66 -6.75
C GLU A 204 14.62 28.52 -5.45
N THR A 205 14.02 27.92 -4.46
CA THR A 205 14.73 27.61 -3.20
C THR A 205 15.55 26.34 -3.38
N PRO A 206 16.89 26.35 -3.14
CA PRO A 206 17.71 25.16 -3.21
C PRO A 206 17.15 24.02 -2.34
N LEU A 207 17.15 22.79 -2.87
CA LEU A 207 16.71 21.63 -2.12
C LEU A 207 17.74 21.30 -1.03
N ILE A 208 17.27 21.29 0.21
CA ILE A 208 18.04 20.84 1.37
C ILE A 208 17.26 19.72 2.05
N LEU A 209 17.87 18.55 2.15
CA LEU A 209 17.35 17.40 2.87
C LEU A 209 18.06 17.25 4.21
N GLN A 210 17.38 16.73 5.22
CA GLN A 210 18.00 16.48 6.53
C GLN A 210 18.94 15.28 6.49
N THR A 211 18.64 14.28 5.64
CA THR A 211 19.37 13.02 5.58
C THR A 211 19.55 12.51 4.14
N GLU A 212 20.40 11.48 3.97
CA GLU A 212 20.55 10.72 2.72
C GLU A 212 19.60 9.49 2.64
N GLN A 213 18.60 9.37 3.51
CA GLN A 213 17.74 8.19 3.54
C GLN A 213 17.00 7.96 2.23
N LEU A 214 16.47 9.03 1.64
CA LEU A 214 15.76 8.94 0.38
C LEU A 214 16.68 8.45 -0.75
N ALA A 215 17.90 9.00 -0.85
CA ALA A 215 18.90 8.55 -1.81
C ALA A 215 19.19 7.05 -1.70
N GLY A 216 19.32 6.54 -0.47
CA GLY A 216 19.50 5.09 -0.22
C GLY A 216 18.31 4.23 -0.66
N GLN A 217 17.09 4.75 -0.64
CA GLN A 217 15.91 4.03 -1.14
C GLN A 217 15.80 4.04 -2.67
N LEU A 218 16.34 5.07 -3.34
CA LEU A 218 16.38 5.21 -4.80
C LEU A 218 17.53 4.44 -5.44
N ALA A 219 18.61 4.19 -4.71
CA ALA A 219 19.79 3.48 -5.20
C ALA A 219 19.46 2.04 -5.64
N PRO A 220 20.27 1.41 -6.51
CA PRO A 220 20.12 0.01 -6.86
C PRO A 220 20.08 -0.90 -5.63
N GLY A 221 19.04 -1.74 -5.53
CA GLY A 221 18.77 -2.58 -4.36
C GLY A 221 18.09 -1.85 -3.20
N GLY A 222 17.84 -0.55 -3.30
CA GLY A 222 17.00 0.19 -2.37
C GLY A 222 15.51 -0.16 -2.50
N ARG A 223 14.72 0.17 -1.48
CA ARG A 223 13.31 -0.22 -1.42
C ARG A 223 12.48 0.33 -2.60
N LEU A 224 12.61 1.60 -2.93
CA LEU A 224 11.85 2.22 -4.02
C LEU A 224 12.26 1.67 -5.39
N SER A 225 13.55 1.41 -5.60
CA SER A 225 14.05 0.75 -6.82
C SER A 225 13.55 -0.68 -6.93
N GLY A 226 13.57 -1.43 -5.82
CA GLY A 226 13.05 -2.80 -5.78
C GLY A 226 11.55 -2.89 -6.08
N LEU A 227 10.74 -1.92 -5.65
CA LEU A 227 9.31 -1.86 -6.01
C LEU A 227 9.11 -1.64 -7.52
N LEU A 228 9.95 -0.82 -8.17
CA LEU A 228 9.92 -0.68 -9.62
C LEU A 228 10.40 -1.95 -10.35
N ASP A 229 11.32 -2.72 -9.76
CA ASP A 229 11.74 -4.02 -10.30
C ASP A 229 10.56 -5.01 -10.30
N VAL A 230 9.81 -5.08 -9.19
CA VAL A 230 8.59 -5.90 -9.08
C VAL A 230 7.56 -5.45 -10.11
N TYR A 231 7.27 -4.15 -10.20
CA TYR A 231 6.33 -3.61 -11.17
C TYR A 231 6.72 -3.94 -12.61
N ALA A 232 8.00 -3.84 -12.96
CA ALA A 232 8.50 -4.14 -14.30
C ALA A 232 8.27 -5.61 -14.69
N THR A 233 8.25 -6.54 -13.71
CA THR A 233 8.01 -7.96 -13.91
C THR A 233 6.52 -8.27 -14.12
N GLU A 234 5.63 -7.59 -13.36
CA GLU A 234 4.20 -7.88 -13.29
C GLU A 234 3.34 -6.62 -13.53
N GLN A 235 3.40 -6.08 -14.77
CA GLN A 235 2.63 -4.88 -15.11
C GLN A 235 1.13 -5.12 -15.29
N ARG A 236 0.73 -6.36 -15.64
CA ARG A 236 -0.68 -6.69 -15.82
C ARG A 236 -1.40 -6.72 -14.49
N GLY A 237 -2.47 -5.94 -14.37
CA GLY A 237 -3.25 -5.87 -13.15
C GLY A 237 -2.53 -5.17 -11.99
N THR A 238 -1.40 -4.51 -12.24
CA THR A 238 -0.65 -3.76 -11.23
C THR A 238 -0.62 -2.29 -11.59
N CYS A 239 -0.89 -1.43 -10.61
CA CYS A 239 -0.72 0.02 -10.73
C CYS A 239 0.22 0.53 -9.64
N LEU A 240 0.94 1.58 -9.92
CA LEU A 240 1.76 2.29 -8.93
C LEU A 240 0.92 3.36 -8.26
N ALA A 241 0.77 3.29 -6.94
CA ALA A 241 0.17 4.34 -6.14
C ALA A 241 1.28 5.29 -5.68
N VAL A 242 1.36 6.47 -6.28
CA VAL A 242 2.53 7.35 -6.21
C VAL A 242 2.25 8.59 -5.39
N ASP A 243 3.10 8.88 -4.40
CA ASP A 243 3.08 10.14 -3.66
C ASP A 243 3.67 11.26 -4.53
N PRO A 244 2.89 12.30 -4.89
CA PRO A 244 3.37 13.41 -5.70
C PRO A 244 4.51 14.19 -5.04
N ALA A 245 4.51 14.35 -3.72
CA ALA A 245 5.58 15.04 -2.99
C ALA A 245 6.92 14.30 -3.09
N LEU A 246 6.86 12.96 -3.15
CA LEU A 246 8.05 12.15 -3.40
C LEU A 246 8.60 12.44 -4.80
N VAL A 247 7.75 12.48 -5.82
CA VAL A 247 8.17 12.74 -7.22
C VAL A 247 8.75 14.13 -7.37
N ASP A 248 8.08 15.18 -6.83
CA ASP A 248 8.62 16.54 -6.80
C ASP A 248 10.01 16.60 -6.18
N THR A 249 10.17 15.96 -5.02
CA THR A 249 11.46 15.93 -4.33
C THR A 249 12.52 15.21 -5.15
N VAL A 250 12.20 14.06 -5.73
CA VAL A 250 13.15 13.29 -6.56
C VAL A 250 13.51 14.06 -7.83
N ALA A 251 12.56 14.72 -8.48
CA ALA A 251 12.82 15.57 -9.64
C ALA A 251 13.81 16.70 -9.28
N ARG A 252 13.62 17.35 -8.15
CA ARG A 252 14.54 18.38 -7.64
C ARG A 252 15.92 17.82 -7.27
N MET A 253 15.98 16.59 -6.73
CA MET A 253 17.25 15.92 -6.42
C MET A 253 18.11 15.70 -7.67
N THR A 254 17.52 15.54 -8.86
CA THR A 254 18.26 15.34 -10.11
C THR A 254 19.15 16.52 -10.44
N ALA A 255 18.75 17.73 -10.09
CA ALA A 255 19.54 18.96 -10.27
C ALA A 255 20.63 19.15 -9.19
N GLY A 256 20.68 18.26 -8.19
CA GLY A 256 21.56 18.34 -7.05
C GLY A 256 20.86 18.92 -5.81
N TYR A 257 21.35 18.52 -4.64
CA TYR A 257 20.80 18.94 -3.34
C TYR A 257 21.90 18.99 -2.28
N THR A 258 21.57 19.59 -1.15
CA THR A 258 22.45 19.67 0.02
C THR A 258 21.85 18.89 1.18
N VAL A 259 22.67 18.24 1.98
CA VAL A 259 22.27 17.62 3.25
C VAL A 259 22.72 18.50 4.39
N ALA A 260 21.76 19.02 5.18
CA ALA A 260 22.02 19.87 6.32
C ALA A 260 20.87 19.78 7.34
N GLY A 261 21.17 20.01 8.62
CA GLY A 261 20.15 20.06 9.67
C GLY A 261 19.28 21.30 9.64
N GLU A 262 19.82 22.40 9.12
CA GLU A 262 19.18 23.72 9.09
C GLU A 262 19.41 24.37 7.72
N ARG A 263 18.48 25.26 7.35
CA ARG A 263 18.65 26.12 6.16
C ARG A 263 19.43 27.38 6.57
N PRO A 264 20.46 27.79 5.82
CA PRO A 264 21.14 29.04 6.05
C PRO A 264 20.15 30.20 6.01
N SER A 265 20.16 31.06 7.02
CA SER A 265 19.30 32.24 7.05
C SER A 265 19.67 33.21 5.94
N LEU A 266 18.70 33.63 5.14
CA LEU A 266 18.86 34.66 4.10
C LEU A 266 18.99 36.06 4.70
N THR A 267 18.56 36.25 5.97
CA THR A 267 18.64 37.51 6.68
C THR A 267 19.91 37.56 7.54
N LYS A 268 20.83 38.47 7.22
CA LYS A 268 21.95 38.75 8.12
C LYS A 268 21.42 39.36 9.40
N LYS A 269 21.45 38.60 10.52
CA LYS A 269 21.18 39.15 11.84
C LYS A 269 22.18 40.28 12.06
N THR A 270 21.66 41.48 12.38
CA THR A 270 22.51 42.63 12.78
C THR A 270 23.18 42.26 14.08
N GLN A 271 24.38 41.75 14.03
CA GLN A 271 25.17 41.47 15.25
C GLN A 271 25.63 42.76 15.85
N ARG A 272 25.45 42.92 17.17
CA ARG A 272 26.09 44.00 17.90
C ARG A 272 27.60 43.72 17.91
N LEU A 273 28.42 44.79 17.79
CA LEU A 273 29.90 44.67 17.72
C LEU A 273 30.49 43.84 18.90
N ARG A 274 29.79 43.76 20.02
CA ARG A 274 30.20 42.98 21.17
C ARG A 274 29.99 41.49 21.01
N ASP A 275 28.97 41.07 20.24
CA ASP A 275 28.60 39.67 20.04
C ASP A 275 29.40 39.01 18.89
N SER A 276 29.99 39.84 18.01
CA SER A 276 30.83 39.39 16.89
C SER A 276 32.21 38.86 17.30
N TRP A 277 32.64 39.08 18.54
CA TRP A 277 33.94 38.61 19.01
C TRP A 277 33.92 37.18 19.60
N PHE A 278 32.75 36.58 19.76
CA PHE A 278 32.59 35.29 20.41
C PHE A 278 31.63 34.32 19.68
N SER A 279 31.11 34.69 18.53
CA SER A 279 30.26 33.81 17.72
C SER A 279 31.00 33.38 16.45
N ASP A 280 31.57 32.18 16.49
CA ASP A 280 31.92 31.38 15.31
C ASP A 280 30.67 30.71 14.72
N ASP A 281 29.48 31.29 14.85
CA ASP A 281 28.23 30.80 14.28
C ASP A 281 28.15 31.15 12.78
N GLU A 282 29.10 30.67 11.99
CA GLU A 282 28.82 30.49 10.58
C GLU A 282 27.84 29.32 10.44
N PRO A 283 26.67 29.54 9.78
CA PRO A 283 25.74 28.44 9.56
C PRO A 283 26.46 27.33 8.78
N ASP A 284 26.27 26.09 9.22
CA ASP A 284 26.80 24.91 8.53
C ASP A 284 26.31 24.93 7.09
N PRO A 285 27.19 25.03 6.09
CA PRO A 285 26.78 25.04 4.68
C PRO A 285 26.19 23.70 4.23
N GLY A 286 26.25 22.67 5.07
CA GLY A 286 25.83 21.32 4.74
C GLY A 286 26.82 20.59 3.81
N VAL A 287 26.48 19.39 3.44
CA VAL A 287 27.27 18.51 2.56
C VAL A 287 26.51 18.29 1.25
N PRO A 288 27.16 18.36 0.08
CA PRO A 288 26.50 18.01 -1.18
C PRO A 288 25.92 16.60 -1.12
N GLY A 289 24.64 16.44 -1.54
CA GLY A 289 23.98 15.15 -1.64
C GLY A 289 24.59 14.27 -2.72
N ARG A 290 24.53 12.96 -2.54
CA ARG A 290 25.17 11.96 -3.42
C ARG A 290 24.18 11.23 -4.34
N GLY A 291 22.89 11.34 -4.11
CA GLY A 291 21.83 10.57 -4.75
C GLY A 291 21.30 11.12 -6.07
N ALA A 292 21.87 12.19 -6.64
CA ALA A 292 21.31 12.84 -7.83
C ALA A 292 21.23 11.90 -9.05
N ALA A 293 22.24 11.07 -9.27
CA ALA A 293 22.27 10.10 -10.38
C ALA A 293 21.24 8.98 -10.18
N ASP A 294 21.09 8.46 -8.95
CA ASP A 294 20.11 7.42 -8.62
C ASP A 294 18.69 7.98 -8.71
N ALA A 295 18.48 9.24 -8.29
CA ALA A 295 17.22 9.95 -8.44
C ALA A 295 16.82 10.07 -9.93
N ALA A 296 17.73 10.47 -10.80
CA ALA A 296 17.48 10.57 -12.23
C ALA A 296 17.15 9.21 -12.85
N ALA A 297 17.90 8.16 -12.53
CA ALA A 297 17.67 6.81 -13.04
C ALA A 297 16.32 6.23 -12.55
N TRP A 298 15.95 6.49 -11.31
CA TRP A 298 14.67 6.05 -10.74
C TRP A 298 13.49 6.78 -11.40
N LEU A 299 13.62 8.10 -11.59
CA LEU A 299 12.57 8.92 -12.23
C LEU A 299 12.36 8.49 -13.69
N GLU A 300 13.43 8.24 -14.45
CA GLU A 300 13.35 7.72 -15.82
C GLU A 300 12.58 6.39 -15.90
N ARG A 301 12.82 5.49 -14.94
CA ARG A 301 12.08 4.22 -14.86
C ARG A 301 10.60 4.43 -14.53
N LEU A 302 10.27 5.38 -13.67
CA LEU A 302 8.90 5.71 -13.30
C LEU A 302 8.13 6.34 -14.46
N GLN A 303 8.78 7.12 -15.32
CA GLN A 303 8.18 7.68 -16.55
C GLN A 303 7.69 6.61 -17.53
N GLY A 304 8.20 5.38 -17.43
CA GLY A 304 7.72 4.21 -18.21
C GLY A 304 6.50 3.50 -17.63
N ALA A 305 5.90 4.00 -16.55
CA ALA A 305 4.80 3.34 -15.89
C ALA A 305 3.49 3.44 -16.68
N GLY A 306 2.86 2.28 -16.96
CA GLY A 306 1.60 2.21 -17.72
C GLY A 306 0.34 2.52 -16.89
N CYS A 307 0.41 2.44 -15.55
CA CYS A 307 -0.70 2.75 -14.65
C CYS A 307 -0.17 3.44 -13.39
N VAL A 308 -0.58 4.71 -13.20
CA VAL A 308 -0.21 5.53 -12.05
C VAL A 308 -1.49 6.05 -11.37
N VAL A 309 -1.61 5.79 -10.07
CA VAL A 309 -2.69 6.29 -9.21
C VAL A 309 -2.08 7.33 -8.26
N PRO A 310 -2.53 8.58 -8.29
CA PRO A 310 -2.04 9.61 -7.38
C PRO A 310 -2.45 9.30 -5.94
N LEU A 311 -1.51 9.37 -5.02
CA LEU A 311 -1.80 9.42 -3.60
C LEU A 311 -2.06 10.87 -3.17
N PRO A 312 -2.67 11.11 -2.00
CA PRO A 312 -2.68 12.43 -1.40
C PRO A 312 -1.26 12.98 -1.26
N TRP A 313 -1.07 14.28 -1.47
CA TRP A 313 0.22 14.95 -1.36
C TRP A 313 0.90 14.65 -0.02
N ALA A 314 2.16 14.21 -0.05
CA ALA A 314 2.94 13.81 1.12
C ALA A 314 2.26 12.70 1.95
N ASP A 315 1.48 11.83 1.30
CA ASP A 315 0.70 10.75 1.94
C ASP A 315 -0.18 11.27 3.10
N ALA A 316 -0.76 12.47 2.91
CA ALA A 316 -1.53 13.16 3.93
C ALA A 316 -2.77 12.36 4.36
N ASP A 317 -3.04 12.33 5.66
CA ASP A 317 -4.27 11.75 6.18
C ASP A 317 -5.48 12.62 5.80
N VAL A 318 -6.26 12.13 4.83
CA VAL A 318 -7.45 12.80 4.31
C VAL A 318 -8.46 13.17 5.41
N ASN A 319 -8.56 12.32 6.46
CA ASN A 319 -9.44 12.59 7.59
C ASN A 319 -8.93 13.76 8.44
N ALA A 320 -7.62 13.83 8.67
CA ALA A 320 -7.02 14.93 9.40
C ALA A 320 -7.11 16.24 8.62
N VAL A 321 -6.88 16.19 7.31
CA VAL A 321 -7.04 17.36 6.44
C VAL A 321 -8.48 17.86 6.43
N ALA A 322 -9.47 16.97 6.29
CA ALA A 322 -10.88 17.33 6.34
C ALA A 322 -11.28 17.96 7.70
N ALA A 323 -10.67 17.51 8.80
CA ALA A 323 -10.93 18.05 10.12
C ALA A 323 -10.45 19.51 10.31
N THR A 324 -9.62 20.02 9.41
CA THR A 324 -9.23 21.45 9.42
C THR A 324 -10.31 22.36 8.85
N GLU A 325 -11.29 21.80 8.14
CA GLU A 325 -12.35 22.54 7.42
C GLU A 325 -11.79 23.57 6.41
N ASP A 326 -10.54 23.38 5.98
CA ASP A 326 -9.89 24.24 5.00
C ASP A 326 -9.99 23.63 3.60
N GLU A 327 -10.77 24.29 2.73
CA GLU A 327 -10.97 23.88 1.34
C GLU A 327 -9.65 23.81 0.57
N TRP A 328 -8.80 24.84 0.73
CA TRP A 328 -7.58 24.92 -0.08
C TRP A 328 -6.57 23.87 0.34
N LEU A 329 -6.43 23.65 1.65
CA LEU A 329 -5.58 22.57 2.15
C LEU A 329 -6.08 21.21 1.67
N PHE A 330 -7.41 21.00 1.61
CA PHE A 330 -7.98 19.77 1.11
C PHE A 330 -7.73 19.57 -0.40
N ARG A 331 -7.91 20.63 -1.20
CA ARG A 331 -7.60 20.62 -2.64
C ARG A 331 -6.11 20.38 -2.90
N GLU A 332 -5.23 21.07 -2.22
CA GLU A 332 -3.78 20.85 -2.30
C GLU A 332 -3.41 19.40 -1.98
N ALA A 333 -4.00 18.82 -0.94
CA ALA A 333 -3.71 17.44 -0.55
C ALA A 333 -4.24 16.41 -1.55
N THR A 334 -5.38 16.64 -2.22
CA THR A 334 -6.07 15.58 -2.98
C THR A 334 -6.17 15.84 -4.49
N ALA A 335 -6.16 17.09 -4.95
CA ALA A 335 -6.40 17.43 -6.33
C ALA A 335 -5.15 17.89 -7.11
N ARG A 336 -4.12 18.41 -6.43
CA ARG A 336 -2.90 18.90 -7.10
C ARG A 336 -1.99 17.78 -7.66
N GLY A 337 -1.95 16.63 -6.96
CA GLY A 337 -1.00 15.56 -7.28
C GLY A 337 -1.05 15.06 -8.73
N PRO A 338 -2.23 14.81 -9.33
CA PRO A 338 -2.32 14.32 -10.70
C PRO A 338 -1.67 15.22 -11.74
N GLN A 339 -1.80 16.54 -11.60
CA GLN A 339 -1.19 17.50 -12.52
C GLN A 339 0.34 17.40 -12.45
N LEU A 340 0.92 17.45 -11.25
CA LEU A 340 2.36 17.30 -11.07
C LEU A 340 2.87 15.99 -11.66
N LEU A 341 2.19 14.86 -11.38
CA LEU A 341 2.62 13.57 -11.91
C LEU A 341 2.54 13.53 -13.45
N ALA A 342 1.56 14.20 -14.06
CA ALA A 342 1.48 14.31 -15.51
C ALA A 342 2.64 15.13 -16.09
N GLU A 343 3.00 16.22 -15.44
CA GLU A 343 4.07 17.13 -15.87
C GLU A 343 5.45 16.47 -15.72
N GLU A 344 5.75 15.90 -14.56
CA GLU A 344 7.06 15.33 -14.24
C GLU A 344 7.30 13.97 -14.92
N LEU A 345 6.26 13.15 -15.04
CA LEU A 345 6.40 11.79 -15.56
C LEU A 345 5.99 11.66 -17.04
N GLY A 346 5.27 12.63 -17.59
CA GLY A 346 4.71 12.54 -18.94
C GLY A 346 3.64 11.44 -19.11
N VAL A 347 3.02 11.00 -18.01
CA VAL A 347 1.98 9.96 -17.99
C VAL A 347 0.59 10.60 -17.83
N THR A 348 -0.45 9.81 -18.09
CA THR A 348 -1.82 10.20 -17.73
C THR A 348 -2.20 9.44 -16.45
N PRO A 349 -2.18 10.07 -15.27
CA PRO A 349 -2.59 9.41 -14.04
C PRO A 349 -4.07 9.04 -14.05
N VAL A 350 -4.44 8.04 -13.24
CA VAL A 350 -5.84 7.69 -13.03
C VAL A 350 -6.51 8.84 -12.28
N GLY A 351 -7.44 9.53 -12.96
CA GLY A 351 -8.10 10.72 -12.43
C GLY A 351 -9.25 10.42 -11.47
N ASN A 352 -9.57 11.40 -10.63
CA ASN A 352 -10.68 11.38 -9.66
C ASN A 352 -10.68 10.14 -8.75
N VAL A 353 -9.50 9.71 -8.33
CA VAL A 353 -9.32 8.64 -7.34
C VAL A 353 -8.55 9.19 -6.13
N VAL A 354 -9.11 8.99 -4.95
CA VAL A 354 -8.49 9.32 -3.67
C VAL A 354 -8.21 8.02 -2.92
N VAL A 355 -6.97 7.84 -2.47
CA VAL A 355 -6.54 6.67 -1.69
C VAL A 355 -6.15 7.14 -0.29
N PRO A 356 -7.06 7.09 0.71
CA PRO A 356 -6.71 7.45 2.09
C PRO A 356 -5.67 6.50 2.65
N PRO A 357 -4.54 6.97 3.20
CA PRO A 357 -3.51 6.09 3.78
C PRO A 357 -4.03 5.28 4.97
N SER A 358 -5.05 5.79 5.67
CA SER A 358 -5.72 5.08 6.78
C SER A 358 -6.65 3.95 6.32
N GLY A 359 -7.01 3.90 5.03
CA GLY A 359 -7.94 2.92 4.47
C GLY A 359 -9.42 3.15 4.81
N TYR A 360 -9.77 4.30 5.39
CA TYR A 360 -11.15 4.70 5.66
C TYR A 360 -11.34 6.21 5.53
N VAL A 361 -12.59 6.64 5.48
CA VAL A 361 -12.98 8.06 5.55
C VAL A 361 -14.03 8.27 6.62
N THR A 362 -13.91 9.39 7.35
CA THR A 362 -14.93 9.86 8.29
C THR A 362 -16.10 10.50 7.53
N GLU A 363 -17.22 10.73 8.19
CA GLU A 363 -18.36 11.45 7.61
C GLU A 363 -17.96 12.85 7.15
N GLN A 364 -17.13 13.54 7.93
CA GLN A 364 -16.60 14.85 7.58
C GLN A 364 -15.71 14.79 6.33
N ALA A 365 -14.81 13.81 6.25
CA ALA A 365 -13.97 13.63 5.06
C ALA A 365 -14.81 13.24 3.83
N ALA A 366 -15.82 12.37 3.98
CA ALA A 366 -16.73 12.02 2.90
C ALA A 366 -17.45 13.25 2.34
N SER A 367 -17.87 14.19 3.20
CA SER A 367 -18.49 15.44 2.81
C SER A 367 -17.51 16.41 2.12
N ALA A 368 -16.23 16.39 2.48
CA ALA A 368 -15.19 17.23 1.90
C ALA A 368 -14.68 16.72 0.54
N LEU A 369 -14.91 15.46 0.19
CA LEU A 369 -14.37 14.82 -1.03
C LEU A 369 -14.94 15.43 -2.34
N GLY A 370 -15.95 16.28 -2.28
CA GLY A 370 -16.37 17.10 -3.43
C GLY A 370 -15.27 18.06 -3.90
N TRP A 371 -14.39 18.48 -2.99
CA TRP A 371 -13.22 19.29 -3.32
C TRP A 371 -12.06 18.49 -3.95
N ALA A 372 -12.13 17.17 -3.94
CA ALA A 372 -11.14 16.30 -4.58
C ALA A 372 -11.37 16.09 -6.07
N ASP A 373 -12.26 16.85 -6.70
CA ASP A 373 -12.47 16.84 -8.15
C ASP A 373 -11.21 17.37 -8.86
N GLN A 374 -10.53 16.47 -9.56
CA GLN A 374 -9.26 16.72 -10.23
C GLN A 374 -9.44 17.25 -11.67
N THR A 375 -10.68 17.45 -12.11
CA THR A 375 -10.98 17.96 -13.46
C THR A 375 -10.80 19.47 -13.58
N VAL A 376 -10.69 20.16 -12.43
CA VAL A 376 -10.41 21.58 -12.34
C VAL A 376 -9.07 21.77 -11.64
N SER A 377 -8.18 22.58 -12.22
CA SER A 377 -6.90 22.91 -11.61
C SER A 377 -7.10 23.64 -10.27
N VAL A 378 -6.31 23.27 -9.28
CA VAL A 378 -6.31 23.94 -7.97
C VAL A 378 -5.92 25.41 -8.14
N GLU A 379 -4.96 25.70 -9.00
CA GLU A 379 -4.45 27.04 -9.28
C GLU A 379 -5.53 27.91 -9.93
N GLU A 380 -6.21 27.42 -10.99
CA GLU A 380 -7.32 28.13 -11.62
C GLU A 380 -8.48 28.40 -10.64
N SER A 381 -8.78 27.43 -9.77
CA SER A 381 -9.80 27.57 -8.73
C SER A 381 -9.43 28.65 -7.71
N TRP A 382 -8.15 28.71 -7.32
CA TRP A 382 -7.63 29.72 -6.42
C TRP A 382 -7.66 31.10 -7.04
N GLU A 383 -7.19 31.26 -8.29
CA GLU A 383 -7.21 32.52 -9.02
C GLU A 383 -8.62 33.07 -9.19
N ALA A 384 -9.59 32.18 -9.51
CA ALA A 384 -10.99 32.56 -9.61
C ALA A 384 -11.54 33.08 -8.27
N ALA A 385 -11.25 32.36 -7.15
CA ALA A 385 -11.68 32.79 -5.82
C ALA A 385 -11.05 34.13 -5.40
N VAL A 386 -9.76 34.33 -5.70
CA VAL A 386 -9.07 35.60 -5.42
C VAL A 386 -9.65 36.73 -6.27
N ALA A 387 -9.99 36.47 -7.53
CA ALA A 387 -10.60 37.45 -8.41
C ALA A 387 -11.98 37.91 -7.91
N GLU A 388 -12.77 36.99 -7.33
CA GLU A 388 -14.07 37.33 -6.72
C GLU A 388 -13.89 38.17 -5.44
N LEU A 389 -12.83 37.95 -4.67
CA LEU A 389 -12.55 38.72 -3.46
C LEU A 389 -11.90 40.08 -3.70
N THR A 390 -11.36 40.28 -4.93
CA THR A 390 -10.73 41.56 -5.27
C THR A 390 -11.82 42.58 -5.63
N PRO A 391 -12.04 43.66 -4.83
CA PRO A 391 -13.05 44.67 -5.14
C PRO A 391 -12.74 45.28 -6.48
N GLN A 392 -13.69 45.24 -7.42
CA GLN A 392 -13.62 46.03 -8.65
C GLN A 392 -13.51 47.50 -8.21
N PRO A 393 -12.60 48.32 -8.76
CA PRO A 393 -12.49 49.70 -8.41
C PRO A 393 -13.73 50.45 -8.93
N THR A 394 -14.80 50.41 -8.17
CA THR A 394 -15.94 51.34 -8.33
C THR A 394 -15.51 52.65 -7.74
N GLY A 395 -15.44 53.67 -8.64
CA GLY A 395 -14.92 55.02 -8.41
C GLY A 395 -15.05 55.58 -7.01
N VAL A 396 -13.94 56.16 -6.59
CA VAL A 396 -13.74 57.16 -5.55
C VAL A 396 -14.89 57.33 -4.52
N GLY A 397 -14.69 56.78 -3.33
CA GLY A 397 -15.47 57.16 -2.19
C GLY A 397 -15.81 56.01 -1.24
N ASP A 398 -15.13 55.99 -0.19
CA ASP A 398 -15.34 55.26 1.07
C ASP A 398 -14.44 54.05 1.31
N THR A 399 -13.41 54.30 2.13
CA THR A 399 -12.46 53.28 2.62
C THR A 399 -12.90 52.73 3.99
N SER A 400 -14.17 52.44 4.17
CA SER A 400 -14.57 51.51 5.23
C SER A 400 -14.40 50.09 4.74
N LEU A 401 -13.35 49.42 5.13
CA LEU A 401 -13.24 47.97 5.10
C LEU A 401 -14.30 47.41 6.05
N GLU A 402 -15.55 47.37 5.63
CA GLU A 402 -16.51 46.50 6.24
C GLU A 402 -15.91 45.08 6.01
N ALA A 403 -15.75 44.33 7.13
CA ALA A 403 -15.38 42.95 7.08
C ALA A 403 -16.37 42.26 6.13
N THR A 404 -15.94 42.00 4.91
CA THR A 404 -16.70 41.21 3.94
C THR A 404 -17.02 39.92 4.66
N ASP A 405 -18.29 39.60 4.77
CA ASP A 405 -18.78 38.30 5.23
C ASP A 405 -17.94 37.24 4.51
N ILE A 406 -17.13 36.54 5.28
CA ILE A 406 -16.44 35.35 4.78
C ILE A 406 -17.56 34.44 4.32
N PRO A 407 -17.62 34.05 3.02
CA PRO A 407 -18.70 33.22 2.54
C PRO A 407 -18.87 32.03 3.46
N ASP A 408 -20.10 31.77 3.89
CA ASP A 408 -20.44 30.62 4.69
C ASP A 408 -19.90 29.38 3.95
N ARG A 409 -18.84 28.79 4.47
CA ARG A 409 -18.16 27.63 3.89
C ARG A 409 -18.99 26.37 4.13
N SER A 410 -20.24 26.39 3.70
CA SER A 410 -21.15 25.28 3.78
C SER A 410 -20.72 24.20 2.80
N GLY A 411 -19.86 23.26 3.28
CA GLY A 411 -19.59 21.97 2.67
C GLY A 411 -19.04 21.99 1.22
N ALA A 412 -18.36 20.95 0.84
CA ALA A 412 -17.89 20.81 -0.53
C ALA A 412 -19.06 20.66 -1.52
N PRO A 413 -19.03 21.28 -2.70
CA PRO A 413 -20.03 21.07 -3.75
C PRO A 413 -19.96 19.62 -4.26
N ALA A 414 -21.03 19.15 -4.87
CA ALA A 414 -20.95 17.90 -5.61
C ALA A 414 -19.90 18.03 -6.73
N PRO A 415 -18.98 17.09 -6.89
CA PRO A 415 -17.93 17.17 -7.90
C PRO A 415 -18.56 17.14 -9.32
N SER A 416 -17.93 17.84 -10.28
CA SER A 416 -18.37 17.88 -11.67
C SER A 416 -18.17 16.53 -12.37
N SER A 417 -17.16 15.79 -11.94
CA SER A 417 -16.89 14.40 -12.34
C SER A 417 -16.86 13.49 -11.11
N PRO A 418 -17.40 12.25 -11.21
CA PRO A 418 -17.47 11.37 -10.06
C PRO A 418 -16.12 11.12 -9.43
N VAL A 419 -16.00 11.34 -8.12
CA VAL A 419 -14.82 11.02 -7.29
C VAL A 419 -14.97 9.62 -6.70
N ARG A 420 -13.95 8.82 -6.84
CA ARG A 420 -13.85 7.48 -6.25
C ARG A 420 -12.87 7.48 -5.09
N VAL A 421 -13.24 6.82 -4.01
CA VAL A 421 -12.38 6.69 -2.82
C VAL A 421 -12.11 5.24 -2.56
N LEU A 422 -10.83 4.87 -2.52
CA LEU A 422 -10.43 3.49 -2.25
C LEU A 422 -10.35 3.26 -0.74
N VAL A 423 -11.25 2.45 -0.19
CA VAL A 423 -11.34 2.18 1.25
C VAL A 423 -11.33 0.68 1.54
N ALA A 424 -10.93 0.32 2.75
CA ALA A 424 -10.97 -1.07 3.18
C ALA A 424 -12.42 -1.58 3.29
N GLY A 425 -12.69 -2.78 2.79
CA GLY A 425 -14.05 -3.34 2.74
C GLY A 425 -14.72 -3.49 4.10
N ASN A 426 -13.94 -3.58 5.18
CA ASN A 426 -14.45 -3.63 6.54
C ASN A 426 -14.69 -2.24 7.18
N SER A 427 -14.40 -1.15 6.48
CA SER A 427 -14.67 0.22 6.92
C SER A 427 -16.00 0.77 6.44
N VAL A 428 -16.71 0.05 5.55
CA VAL A 428 -18.00 0.47 5.00
C VAL A 428 -19.12 -0.29 5.70
N TRP A 429 -20.06 0.45 6.32
CA TRP A 429 -21.13 -0.10 7.13
C TRP A 429 -22.49 -0.01 6.42
N GLY A 430 -23.32 -1.03 6.57
CA GLY A 430 -24.73 -0.97 6.17
C GLY A 430 -25.03 -1.18 4.68
N VAL A 431 -24.05 -1.53 3.87
CA VAL A 431 -24.26 -1.81 2.43
C VAL A 431 -24.12 -3.31 2.16
N PRO A 432 -25.04 -3.92 1.39
CA PRO A 432 -24.86 -5.29 0.90
C PRO A 432 -23.57 -5.37 0.09
N ARG A 433 -22.72 -6.37 0.35
CA ARG A 433 -21.36 -6.50 -0.21
C ARG A 433 -21.33 -6.99 -1.67
N GLU A 434 -22.42 -6.96 -2.40
CA GLU A 434 -22.48 -7.57 -3.73
C GLU A 434 -21.71 -6.79 -4.79
N ASP A 435 -21.48 -5.47 -4.60
CA ASP A 435 -20.97 -4.61 -5.68
C ASP A 435 -19.60 -3.94 -5.43
N ASN A 436 -18.92 -4.17 -4.31
CA ASN A 436 -17.66 -3.47 -3.96
C ASN A 436 -17.72 -1.93 -4.04
N HIS A 437 -18.91 -1.36 -4.09
CA HIS A 437 -19.14 0.08 -4.23
C HIS A 437 -20.16 0.57 -3.20
N ALA A 438 -19.94 1.77 -2.66
CA ALA A 438 -20.89 2.43 -1.75
C ALA A 438 -20.92 3.93 -2.04
N LEU A 439 -22.13 4.52 -2.13
CA LEU A 439 -22.26 5.96 -2.23
C LEU A 439 -21.98 6.61 -0.88
N LEU A 440 -21.01 7.52 -0.82
CA LEU A 440 -20.63 8.25 0.39
C LEU A 440 -21.28 9.64 0.45
N ALA A 441 -21.29 10.35 -0.67
CA ALA A 441 -21.88 11.67 -0.83
C ALA A 441 -22.31 11.85 -2.30
N PRO A 442 -23.09 12.86 -2.65
CA PRO A 442 -23.44 13.13 -4.04
C PRO A 442 -22.19 13.22 -4.93
N GLY A 443 -22.08 12.35 -5.92
CA GLY A 443 -20.94 12.27 -6.83
C GLY A 443 -19.68 11.61 -6.23
N VAL A 444 -19.71 11.13 -5.00
CA VAL A 444 -18.58 10.47 -4.31
C VAL A 444 -18.91 9.02 -3.99
N THR A 445 -18.13 8.10 -4.54
CA THR A 445 -18.34 6.66 -4.39
C THR A 445 -17.11 5.98 -3.75
N ALA A 446 -17.32 5.22 -2.69
CA ALA A 446 -16.31 4.31 -2.16
C ALA A 446 -16.16 3.09 -3.08
N VAL A 447 -14.92 2.71 -3.34
CA VAL A 447 -14.53 1.43 -3.94
C VAL A 447 -13.79 0.65 -2.87
N THR A 448 -14.23 -0.57 -2.58
CA THR A 448 -13.65 -1.34 -1.47
C THR A 448 -12.57 -2.29 -1.95
N TYR A 449 -11.50 -2.41 -1.15
CA TYR A 449 -10.45 -3.42 -1.32
C TYR A 449 -10.48 -4.43 -0.15
N SER A 450 -9.87 -5.61 -0.37
CA SER A 450 -9.72 -6.62 0.68
C SER A 450 -8.59 -6.24 1.66
N PRO A 451 -8.91 -5.83 2.90
CA PRO A 451 -7.88 -5.51 3.88
C PRO A 451 -7.12 -6.75 4.36
N ALA A 452 -7.74 -7.93 4.30
CA ALA A 452 -7.10 -9.18 4.65
C ALA A 452 -5.97 -9.52 3.66
N LEU A 453 -6.25 -9.43 2.36
CA LEU A 453 -5.25 -9.64 1.31
C LEU A 453 -4.11 -8.61 1.41
N GLY A 454 -4.44 -7.33 1.59
CA GLY A 454 -3.45 -6.28 1.79
C GLY A 454 -2.53 -6.55 2.99
N SER A 455 -3.08 -7.00 4.10
CA SER A 455 -2.31 -7.36 5.31
C SER A 455 -1.40 -8.56 5.09
N LEU A 456 -1.87 -9.57 4.36
CA LEU A 456 -1.06 -10.76 4.01
C LEU A 456 0.11 -10.36 3.11
N LEU A 457 -0.15 -9.59 2.06
CA LEU A 457 0.91 -9.10 1.15
C LEU A 457 1.95 -8.26 1.89
N ALA A 458 1.51 -7.37 2.80
CA ALA A 458 2.41 -6.56 3.62
C ALA A 458 3.28 -7.39 4.58
N ALA A 459 2.85 -8.60 4.93
CA ALA A 459 3.55 -9.50 5.85
C ALA A 459 4.54 -10.45 5.16
N THR A 460 4.60 -10.49 3.82
CA THR A 460 5.42 -11.48 3.08
C THR A 460 6.90 -11.14 2.99
N GLY A 461 7.27 -9.87 3.11
CA GLY A 461 8.64 -9.40 2.88
C GLY A 461 9.65 -9.75 3.99
N PRO A 462 10.94 -9.49 3.77
CA PRO A 462 11.99 -9.72 4.77
C PRO A 462 11.87 -8.76 5.97
N VAL A 463 11.19 -7.63 5.80
CA VAL A 463 10.84 -6.67 6.85
C VAL A 463 9.32 -6.52 6.86
N PRO A 464 8.60 -7.51 7.40
CA PRO A 464 7.14 -7.50 7.37
C PRO A 464 6.61 -6.27 8.09
N ARG A 465 5.66 -5.57 7.45
CA ARG A 465 4.97 -4.43 8.04
C ARG A 465 3.48 -4.75 8.11
N THR A 466 2.91 -4.55 9.26
CA THR A 466 1.47 -4.54 9.43
C THR A 466 1.03 -3.09 9.48
N THR A 467 0.68 -2.56 8.33
CA THR A 467 0.10 -1.23 8.23
C THR A 467 -1.41 -1.32 8.26
N GLY A 468 -2.03 -0.25 8.66
CA GLY A 468 -3.46 -0.11 8.67
C GLY A 468 -3.97 0.46 9.98
N TYR A 469 -5.22 0.84 9.97
CA TYR A 469 -5.95 1.42 11.11
C TYR A 469 -6.26 0.40 12.22
N SER A 470 -5.79 -0.82 12.09
CA SER A 470 -5.98 -1.86 13.08
C SER A 470 -5.18 -1.55 14.35
N HIS A 471 -5.78 -1.88 15.49
CA HIS A 471 -5.21 -1.62 16.81
C HIS A 471 -3.86 -2.33 16.95
N PRO A 472 -2.74 -1.63 17.26
CA PRO A 472 -1.40 -2.22 17.29
C PRO A 472 -1.27 -3.34 18.31
N ASP A 473 -2.00 -3.29 19.43
CA ASP A 473 -1.94 -4.28 20.51
C ASP A 473 -2.61 -5.61 20.13
N TRP A 474 -3.36 -5.63 19.05
CA TRP A 474 -4.10 -6.82 18.59
C TRP A 474 -3.43 -7.48 17.41
N ARG A 475 -2.31 -6.93 16.96
CA ARG A 475 -1.56 -7.46 15.83
C ARG A 475 -0.47 -8.40 16.29
N PHE A 476 -0.40 -9.52 15.60
CA PHE A 476 0.77 -10.36 15.67
C PHE A 476 1.98 -9.63 15.06
N ASP A 477 3.13 -9.67 15.73
CA ASP A 477 4.35 -9.09 15.19
C ASP A 477 5.00 -10.06 14.19
N TYR A 478 4.72 -9.86 12.92
CA TYR A 478 5.25 -10.70 11.83
C TYR A 478 6.77 -10.74 11.75
N ARG A 479 7.48 -9.82 12.40
CA ARG A 479 8.95 -9.86 12.47
C ARG A 479 9.46 -11.05 13.26
N LEU A 480 8.60 -11.62 14.10
CA LEU A 480 8.90 -12.82 14.89
C LEU A 480 8.62 -14.11 14.11
N ASP A 481 8.03 -14.02 12.92
CA ASP A 481 7.75 -15.20 12.10
C ASP A 481 9.04 -15.86 11.60
N SER A 482 9.04 -17.18 11.59
CA SER A 482 10.06 -17.95 10.91
C SER A 482 9.99 -17.72 9.38
N PRO A 483 11.04 -18.00 8.63
CA PRO A 483 10.99 -17.98 7.16
C PRO A 483 9.86 -18.83 6.58
N ALA A 484 9.61 -20.00 7.18
CA ALA A 484 8.52 -20.88 6.81
C ALA A 484 7.13 -20.26 7.01
N ALA A 485 6.92 -19.62 8.15
CA ALA A 485 5.67 -18.92 8.43
C ALA A 485 5.42 -17.78 7.43
N ARG A 486 6.48 -17.06 7.03
CA ARG A 486 6.38 -16.03 5.98
C ARG A 486 6.06 -16.63 4.61
N ALA A 487 6.68 -17.76 4.25
CA ALA A 487 6.36 -18.47 3.01
C ALA A 487 4.89 -18.92 2.96
N VAL A 488 4.37 -19.47 4.07
CA VAL A 488 2.94 -19.80 4.20
C VAL A 488 2.06 -18.56 4.03
N THR A 489 2.45 -17.43 4.62
CA THR A 489 1.73 -16.17 4.49
C THR A 489 1.71 -15.69 3.04
N ALA A 490 2.84 -15.78 2.33
CA ALA A 490 2.94 -15.45 0.92
C ALA A 490 2.05 -16.35 0.04
N ALA A 491 2.15 -17.67 0.23
CA ALA A 491 1.32 -18.64 -0.49
C ALA A 491 -0.18 -18.48 -0.24
N SER A 492 -0.57 -17.94 0.91
CA SER A 492 -1.98 -17.65 1.23
C SER A 492 -2.50 -16.36 0.59
N ALA A 493 -1.59 -15.48 0.18
CA ALA A 493 -1.93 -14.19 -0.42
C ALA A 493 -2.14 -14.29 -1.94
N VAL A 494 -1.53 -15.29 -2.57
CA VAL A 494 -1.65 -15.60 -4.01
C VAL A 494 -2.79 -16.59 -4.24
#